data_e2f4863e9facf06c211044ce11d74c5f
#
_entry.id   e2f4863e9facf06c211044ce11d74c5f
#
_cell.length_a   1.000
_cell.length_b   1.000
_cell.length_c   1.000
_cell.angle_alpha   90.00
_cell.angle_beta   90.00
_cell.angle_gamma   90.00
#
_symmetry.space_group_name_H-M   'P 1'
#
loop_
_entity.id
_entity.type
_entity.pdbx_description
1 polymer ?
#
loop_
_entity_poly.entity_id
_entity_poly.type
_entity_poly.pdbx_seq_one_letter_code
_entity_poly.pdbx_strand_id
1 'polypeptide(L)'
;MLVLAEFEFDAGKDTRIIYEALLPELDQDYQRTRTTLGLKSEVLVLKVEANDTVSMRAALNGWLRLIKITYEMCSFTHNTQVIN
;
A
#
# COMPACT_ATOMS: atom_id res chain seq x y z
N MET A 1 -8.90 15.35 -16.72
CA MET A 1 -7.74 15.74 -15.91
C MET A 1 -7.07 14.49 -15.37
N LEU A 2 -5.75 14.45 -15.42
CA LEU A 2 -5.00 13.31 -14.87
C LEU A 2 -4.37 13.71 -13.55
N VAL A 3 -4.64 12.94 -12.51
CA VAL A 3 -4.09 13.17 -11.19
C VAL A 3 -3.12 12.04 -10.87
N LEU A 4 -1.92 12.39 -10.44
CA LEU A 4 -0.89 11.41 -10.09
C LEU A 4 -0.48 11.61 -8.64
N ALA A 5 -0.30 10.49 -7.93
CA ALA A 5 0.19 10.52 -6.56
C ALA A 5 1.22 9.42 -6.38
N GLU A 6 2.26 9.72 -5.63
CA GLU A 6 3.30 8.74 -5.34
C GLU A 6 3.68 8.86 -3.88
N PHE A 7 3.77 7.70 -3.19
CA PHE A 7 4.13 7.63 -1.79
C PHE A 7 5.21 6.59 -1.59
N GLU A 8 6.10 6.85 -0.63
CA GLU A 8 7.13 5.90 -0.24
C GLU A 8 6.95 5.56 1.23
N PHE A 9 7.07 4.28 1.56
CA PHE A 9 6.92 3.79 2.91
C PHE A 9 8.12 2.94 3.29
N ASP A 10 8.73 3.26 4.40
CA ASP A 10 9.86 2.50 4.92
C ASP A 10 9.43 1.87 6.23
N ALA A 11 9.10 0.59 6.19
CA ALA A 11 8.71 -0.17 7.37
C ALA A 11 9.85 -1.04 7.88
N GLY A 12 11.07 -0.70 7.50
CA GLY A 12 12.23 -1.45 7.91
C GLY A 12 12.19 -2.87 7.39
N LYS A 13 12.41 -3.83 8.26
CA LYS A 13 12.47 -5.23 7.85
C LYS A 13 11.13 -5.79 7.40
N ASP A 14 10.03 -5.11 7.70
CA ASP A 14 8.70 -5.57 7.34
C ASP A 14 8.25 -5.09 5.97
N THR A 15 9.01 -4.22 5.32
CA THR A 15 8.59 -3.61 4.06
C THR A 15 8.32 -4.65 2.97
N ARG A 16 9.19 -5.62 2.81
CA ARG A 16 9.02 -6.65 1.77
C ARG A 16 7.78 -7.51 2.04
N ILE A 17 7.54 -7.85 3.29
CA ILE A 17 6.38 -8.66 3.66
C ILE A 17 5.10 -7.89 3.34
N ILE A 18 5.09 -6.59 3.66
CA ILE A 18 3.94 -5.75 3.37
C ILE A 18 3.71 -5.67 1.87
N TYR A 19 4.77 -5.48 1.10
CA TYR A 19 4.68 -5.43 -0.35
C TYR A 19 4.03 -6.70 -0.90
N GLU A 20 4.53 -7.87 -0.47
CA GLU A 20 4.02 -9.14 -0.98
C GLU A 20 2.57 -9.38 -0.56
N ALA A 21 2.21 -8.94 0.64
CA ALA A 21 0.85 -9.10 1.13
C ALA A 21 -0.15 -8.24 0.35
N LEU A 22 0.32 -7.12 -0.21
CA LEU A 22 -0.56 -6.19 -0.92
C LEU A 22 -0.65 -6.44 -2.42
N LEU A 23 0.25 -7.26 -2.98
CA LEU A 23 0.23 -7.51 -4.42
C LEU A 23 -1.11 -8.00 -4.95
N PRO A 24 -1.81 -8.95 -4.28
CA PRO A 24 -3.10 -9.42 -4.78
C PRO A 24 -4.15 -8.31 -4.85
N GLU A 25 -4.00 -7.25 -4.05
CA GLU A 25 -4.99 -6.18 -4.03
C GLU A 25 -4.92 -5.31 -5.30
N LEU A 26 -3.85 -5.43 -6.08
CA LEU A 26 -3.74 -4.68 -7.31
C LEU A 26 -4.80 -5.08 -8.33
N ASP A 27 -5.30 -6.30 -8.23
CA ASP A 27 -6.35 -6.78 -9.14
C ASP A 27 -7.70 -6.16 -8.82
N GLN A 28 -7.79 -5.40 -7.74
CA GLN A 28 -9.03 -4.76 -7.31
C GLN A 28 -9.15 -3.33 -7.81
N ASP A 29 -8.24 -2.88 -8.67
CA ASP A 29 -8.27 -1.51 -9.18
C ASP A 29 -9.59 -1.22 -9.88
N TYR A 30 -10.12 -0.03 -9.61
CA TYR A 30 -11.35 0.43 -10.23
C TYR A 30 -11.06 1.04 -11.59
N GLN A 31 -12.10 1.17 -12.41
CA GLN A 31 -11.95 1.60 -13.79
C GLN A 31 -11.29 2.96 -13.96
N ARG A 32 -11.44 3.84 -12.97
CA ARG A 32 -10.94 5.21 -13.07
C ARG A 32 -9.59 5.43 -12.43
N THR A 33 -8.99 4.36 -11.93
CA THR A 33 -7.70 4.48 -11.27
C THR A 33 -6.78 3.37 -11.75
N ARG A 34 -5.48 3.65 -11.63
CA ARG A 34 -4.45 2.66 -11.93
C ARG A 34 -3.43 2.73 -10.79
N THR A 35 -3.16 1.60 -10.19
CA THR A 35 -2.26 1.54 -9.04
C THR A 35 -1.07 0.66 -9.36
N THR A 36 0.11 1.10 -8.94
CA THR A 36 1.35 0.35 -9.08
C THR A 36 2.03 0.28 -7.72
N LEU A 37 2.47 -0.92 -7.36
CA LEU A 37 3.28 -1.13 -6.16
C LEU A 37 4.64 -1.63 -6.57
N GLY A 38 5.68 -1.17 -5.89
CA GLY A 38 7.02 -1.63 -6.16
C GLY A 38 7.89 -1.54 -4.92
N LEU A 39 9.03 -2.21 -4.98
CA LEU A 39 10.07 -2.06 -3.98
C LEU A 39 11.26 -1.37 -4.63
N LYS A 40 11.76 -0.35 -3.98
CA LYS A 40 12.93 0.38 -4.45
C LYS A 40 13.86 0.55 -3.26
N SER A 41 14.99 -0.16 -3.27
CA SER A 41 15.94 -0.13 -2.17
C SER A 41 15.27 -0.44 -0.82
N GLU A 42 14.42 -1.46 -0.81
CA GLU A 42 13.70 -1.90 0.38
C GLU A 42 12.70 -0.87 0.90
N VAL A 43 12.30 0.06 0.06
CA VAL A 43 11.23 1.02 0.36
C VAL A 43 10.04 0.69 -0.52
N LEU A 44 8.86 0.65 0.07
CA LEU A 44 7.62 0.39 -0.66
C LEU A 44 7.19 1.67 -1.38
N VAL A 45 6.98 1.55 -2.69
CA VAL A 45 6.56 2.69 -3.51
C VAL A 45 5.14 2.43 -4.01
N LEU A 46 4.24 3.34 -3.71
CA LEU A 46 2.85 3.30 -4.16
C LEU A 46 2.62 4.44 -5.14
N LYS A 47 2.18 4.11 -6.36
CA LYS A 47 1.82 5.11 -7.35
C LYS A 47 0.38 4.91 -7.75
N VAL A 48 -0.39 6.00 -7.77
CA VAL A 48 -1.79 5.95 -8.15
C VAL A 48 -2.06 7.02 -9.21
N GLU A 49 -2.72 6.63 -10.29
CA GLU A 49 -3.20 7.54 -11.31
C GLU A 49 -4.72 7.52 -11.31
N ALA A 50 -5.33 8.68 -11.45
CA ALA A 50 -6.78 8.76 -11.50
C ALA A 50 -7.19 9.86 -12.46
N ASN A 51 -8.40 9.74 -13.02
CA ASN A 51 -8.91 10.71 -13.99
C ASN A 51 -9.50 11.94 -13.33
N ASP A 52 -9.75 11.89 -12.04
CA ASP A 52 -10.30 13.03 -11.31
C ASP A 52 -9.93 12.93 -9.84
N THR A 53 -10.17 14.04 -9.11
CA THR A 53 -9.76 14.11 -7.71
C THR A 53 -10.61 13.23 -6.80
N VAL A 54 -11.87 13.01 -7.15
CA VAL A 54 -12.75 12.18 -6.34
C VAL A 54 -12.27 10.72 -6.37
N SER A 55 -11.96 10.23 -7.58
CA SER A 55 -11.45 8.87 -7.75
C SER A 55 -10.10 8.71 -7.07
N MET A 56 -9.24 9.73 -7.16
CA MET A 56 -7.93 9.69 -6.50
C MET A 56 -8.10 9.59 -4.99
N ARG A 57 -8.99 10.39 -4.42
CA ARG A 57 -9.21 10.37 -2.98
C ARG A 57 -9.69 9.00 -2.51
N ALA A 58 -10.64 8.42 -3.24
CA ALA A 58 -11.17 7.11 -2.90
C ALA A 58 -10.08 6.05 -2.96
N ALA A 59 -9.26 6.07 -4.02
CA ALA A 59 -8.19 5.10 -4.19
C ALA A 59 -7.15 5.23 -3.09
N LEU A 60 -6.74 6.46 -2.79
CA LEU A 60 -5.73 6.69 -1.74
C LEU A 60 -6.23 6.27 -0.38
N ASN A 61 -7.49 6.60 -0.05
CA ASN A 61 -8.04 6.19 1.24
C ASN A 61 -8.02 4.68 1.38
N GLY A 62 -8.36 3.95 0.33
CA GLY A 62 -8.34 2.50 0.35
C GLY A 62 -6.93 1.94 0.51
N TRP A 63 -6.00 2.43 -0.32
CA TRP A 63 -4.64 1.92 -0.28
C TRP A 63 -3.91 2.26 1.00
N LEU A 64 -4.05 3.49 1.49
CA LEU A 64 -3.38 3.89 2.72
C LEU A 64 -3.93 3.11 3.91
N ARG A 65 -5.24 2.81 3.90
CA ARG A 65 -5.83 1.98 4.94
C ARG A 65 -5.28 0.57 4.91
N LEU A 66 -5.16 -0.02 3.72
CA LEU A 66 -4.62 -1.37 3.58
C LEU A 66 -3.18 -1.43 4.05
N ILE A 67 -2.37 -0.44 3.68
CA ILE A 67 -0.97 -0.40 4.11
C ILE A 67 -0.89 -0.27 5.62
N LYS A 68 -1.70 0.58 6.21
CA LYS A 68 -1.70 0.78 7.65
C LYS A 68 -2.07 -0.50 8.38
N ILE A 69 -3.14 -1.15 7.94
CA ILE A 69 -3.60 -2.40 8.56
C ILE A 69 -2.54 -3.48 8.45
N THR A 70 -1.96 -3.62 7.28
CA THR A 70 -0.95 -4.65 7.05
C THR A 70 0.28 -4.40 7.92
N TYR A 71 0.69 -3.14 8.02
CA TYR A 71 1.82 -2.77 8.88
C TYR A 71 1.52 -3.09 10.34
N GLU A 72 0.32 -2.77 10.80
CA GLU A 72 -0.07 -3.02 12.17
C GLU A 72 -0.11 -4.52 12.46
N MET A 73 -0.56 -5.33 11.51
CA MET A 73 -0.58 -6.77 11.68
C MET A 73 0.84 -7.34 11.81
N CYS A 74 1.77 -6.83 11.01
CA CYS A 74 3.16 -7.25 11.12
C CYS A 74 3.73 -6.92 12.50
N SER A 75 3.48 -5.71 12.97
CA SER A 75 3.95 -5.27 14.28
C SER A 75 3.34 -6.11 15.39
N PHE A 76 2.05 -6.39 15.28
CA PHE A 76 1.36 -7.20 16.26
C PHE A 76 1.96 -8.61 16.34
N THR A 77 2.23 -9.20 15.19
CA THR A 77 2.81 -10.54 15.12
C THR A 77 4.16 -10.58 15.82
N HIS A 78 5.00 -9.56 15.58
CA HIS A 78 6.30 -9.48 16.24
C HIS A 78 6.17 -9.36 17.76
N ASN A 79 5.15 -8.63 18.21
CA ASN A 79 4.96 -8.38 19.62
C ASN A 79 4.36 -9.56 20.36
N THR A 80 3.63 -10.43 19.65
CA THR A 80 2.89 -11.52 20.30
C THR A 80 3.56 -12.86 20.21
N GLN A 81 4.62 -13.00 19.44
CA GLN A 81 5.27 -14.29 19.27
C GLN A 81 5.84 -14.85 20.55
N VAL A 82 6.09 -14.01 21.54
CA VAL A 82 6.65 -14.43 22.82
C VAL A 82 5.65 -15.16 23.70
N ILE A 83 4.39 -15.11 23.36
CA ILE A 83 3.33 -15.70 24.16
C ILE A 83 3.37 -17.23 24.09
N ASN A 84 3.93 -17.74 23.05
CA ASN A 84 4.08 -19.17 22.89
C ASN A 84 5.24 -19.74 23.73
#